data_8fd59a5ff6acb9eb10f9cbb3f7162e66
#
_entry.id   8fd59a5ff6acb9eb10f9cbb3f7162e66
#
_cell.length_a   1.000
_cell.length_b   1.000
_cell.length_c   1.000
_cell.angle_alpha   90.00
_cell.angle_beta   90.00
_cell.angle_gamma   90.00
#
_symmetry.space_group_name_H-M   'P 1'
#
loop_
_entity.id
_entity.type
_entity.pdbx_description
1 polymer ?
#
loop_
_entity_poly.entity_id
_entity_poly.type
_entity_poly.pdbx_seq_one_letter_code
_entity_poly.pdbx_strand_id
1 'polypeptide(L)'
;MRVVAVPGTLCSPRIYAPLAAALPGELDAVDWMTAPGPWRIEDISARVADRIEQRGRPVTLIGHSTGGCIAAMVAATRPELVSGLLLANTGAHMRGHGDVDRILATIATDWGPELHAAILDRSFARPLPPELRAELLGYAARVPAEAALEVLTSQRELDLTPRLASIRCPVAVLHGIHDRARTLADAQHLVDHLPDSELVPVETGHSPIWEDVPATVAALERLR
;
A
#
# COMPACT_ATOMS: atom_id res chain seq x y z
N MET A 1 17.24 -4.90 -10.06
CA MET A 1 16.43 -4.84 -8.81
C MET A 1 15.23 -5.76 -8.99
N ARG A 2 14.86 -6.54 -8.00
CA ARG A 2 13.57 -7.25 -7.97
C ARG A 2 12.64 -6.56 -7.02
N VAL A 3 11.48 -6.23 -7.49
CA VAL A 3 10.48 -5.50 -6.73
C VAL A 3 9.23 -6.36 -6.59
N VAL A 4 8.70 -6.45 -5.38
CA VAL A 4 7.35 -6.92 -5.11
C VAL A 4 6.54 -5.72 -4.64
N ALA A 5 5.35 -5.52 -5.20
CA ALA A 5 4.52 -4.37 -4.88
C ALA A 5 3.14 -4.81 -4.41
N VAL A 6 2.70 -4.24 -3.29
CA VAL A 6 1.41 -4.55 -2.65
C VAL A 6 0.52 -3.30 -2.73
N PRO A 7 -0.55 -3.32 -3.55
CA PRO A 7 -1.47 -2.19 -3.69
C PRO A 7 -2.37 -2.01 -2.46
N GLY A 8 -2.96 -0.84 -2.37
CA GLY A 8 -3.98 -0.51 -1.37
C GLY A 8 -5.33 -1.17 -1.64
N THR A 9 -6.28 -0.93 -0.73
CA THR A 9 -7.67 -1.38 -0.86
C THR A 9 -8.30 -0.81 -2.13
N LEU A 10 -8.99 -1.65 -2.91
CA LEU A 10 -9.62 -1.35 -4.21
C LEU A 10 -8.63 -0.88 -5.30
N CYS A 11 -7.34 -1.02 -5.07
CA CYS A 11 -6.32 -0.58 -5.99
C CYS A 11 -5.83 -1.77 -6.84
N SER A 12 -6.07 -1.72 -8.15
CA SER A 12 -5.57 -2.72 -9.10
C SER A 12 -4.04 -2.76 -9.10
N PRO A 13 -3.42 -3.96 -9.20
CA PRO A 13 -1.97 -4.08 -9.45
C PRO A 13 -1.47 -3.26 -10.66
N ARG A 14 -2.35 -2.95 -11.61
CA ARG A 14 -2.04 -2.13 -12.80
C ARG A 14 -1.59 -0.70 -12.47
N ILE A 15 -1.89 -0.21 -11.28
CA ILE A 15 -1.40 1.11 -10.82
C ILE A 15 0.15 1.20 -10.86
N TYR A 16 0.83 0.06 -10.77
CA TYR A 16 2.28 -0.02 -10.84
C TYR A 16 2.85 -0.12 -12.27
N ALA A 17 2.02 -0.17 -13.32
CA ALA A 17 2.50 -0.36 -14.69
C ALA A 17 3.50 0.73 -15.15
N PRO A 18 3.30 2.04 -14.90
CA PRO A 18 4.29 3.04 -15.28
C PRO A 18 5.59 2.91 -14.49
N LEU A 19 5.50 2.57 -13.19
CA LEU A 19 6.68 2.33 -12.37
C LEU A 19 7.46 1.11 -12.88
N ALA A 20 6.77 0.02 -13.23
CA ALA A 20 7.38 -1.18 -13.79
C ALA A 20 8.12 -0.88 -15.11
N ALA A 21 7.57 0.00 -15.94
CA ALA A 21 8.21 0.43 -17.18
C ALA A 21 9.46 1.31 -16.97
N ALA A 22 9.51 2.04 -15.84
CA ALA A 22 10.62 2.93 -15.50
C ALA A 22 11.76 2.22 -14.77
N LEU A 23 11.52 1.06 -14.17
CA LEU A 23 12.53 0.34 -13.38
C LEU A 23 13.39 -0.59 -14.22
N PRO A 24 14.72 -0.64 -13.97
CA PRO A 24 15.59 -1.65 -14.57
C PRO A 24 15.40 -3.00 -13.86
N GLY A 25 14.48 -3.82 -14.30
CA GLY A 25 14.25 -5.13 -13.71
C GLY A 25 12.77 -5.52 -13.64
N GLU A 26 12.48 -6.54 -12.84
CA GLU A 26 11.13 -7.08 -12.71
C GLU A 26 10.40 -6.44 -11.53
N LEU A 27 9.17 -5.98 -11.76
CA LEU A 27 8.23 -5.59 -10.73
C LEU A 27 7.04 -6.56 -10.76
N ASP A 28 6.80 -7.22 -9.64
CA ASP A 28 5.68 -8.13 -9.43
C ASP A 28 4.65 -7.47 -8.52
N ALA A 29 3.55 -7.01 -9.08
CA ALA A 29 2.45 -6.42 -8.33
C ALA A 29 1.44 -7.51 -7.90
N VAL A 30 1.20 -7.60 -6.59
CA VAL A 30 0.38 -8.66 -6.00
C VAL A 30 -1.11 -8.30 -6.12
N ASP A 31 -1.90 -9.18 -6.73
CA ASP A 31 -3.36 -9.10 -6.65
C ASP A 31 -3.84 -9.90 -5.42
N TRP A 32 -4.09 -9.20 -4.31
CA TRP A 32 -4.50 -9.85 -3.07
C TRP A 32 -6.00 -9.72 -2.80
N MET A 33 -6.70 -8.72 -3.37
CA MET A 33 -8.11 -8.48 -3.07
C MET A 33 -9.07 -9.37 -3.87
N THR A 34 -8.69 -9.76 -5.10
CA THR A 34 -9.50 -10.69 -5.92
C THR A 34 -9.09 -12.15 -5.71
N ALA A 35 -7.98 -12.39 -5.00
CA ALA A 35 -7.59 -13.72 -4.56
C ALA A 35 -8.51 -14.23 -3.44
N PRO A 36 -8.66 -15.55 -3.26
CA PRO A 36 -9.42 -16.10 -2.13
C PRO A 36 -8.90 -15.64 -0.77
N GLY A 37 -9.82 -15.44 0.21
CA GLY A 37 -9.49 -15.12 1.60
C GLY A 37 -8.71 -16.23 2.32
N PRO A 38 -8.42 -16.03 3.59
CA PRO A 38 -8.81 -14.89 4.43
C PRO A 38 -8.08 -13.59 4.08
N TRP A 39 -8.70 -12.44 4.37
CA TRP A 39 -8.15 -11.11 4.01
C TRP A 39 -7.71 -10.26 5.22
N ARG A 40 -7.43 -10.86 6.37
CA ARG A 40 -6.78 -10.13 7.47
C ARG A 40 -5.36 -9.72 7.06
N ILE A 41 -4.86 -8.62 7.64
CA ILE A 41 -3.51 -8.12 7.32
C ILE A 41 -2.46 -9.21 7.54
N GLU A 42 -2.56 -9.98 8.62
CA GLU A 42 -1.63 -11.06 8.96
C GLU A 42 -1.63 -12.17 7.90
N ASP A 43 -2.82 -12.58 7.43
CA ASP A 43 -2.97 -13.66 6.46
C ASP A 43 -2.46 -13.26 5.08
N ILE A 44 -2.76 -12.01 4.65
CA ILE A 44 -2.24 -11.47 3.39
C ILE A 44 -0.72 -11.34 3.49
N SER A 45 -0.19 -10.85 4.62
CA SER A 45 1.25 -10.70 4.84
C SER A 45 1.98 -12.05 4.77
N ALA A 46 1.40 -13.11 5.33
CA ALA A 46 1.94 -14.46 5.22
C ALA A 46 2.01 -14.93 3.75
N ARG A 47 0.93 -14.76 2.98
CA ARG A 47 0.92 -15.11 1.54
C ARG A 47 1.91 -14.29 0.72
N VAL A 48 2.09 -13.00 1.04
CA VAL A 48 3.11 -12.17 0.39
C VAL A 48 4.52 -12.64 0.75
N ALA A 49 4.77 -12.98 2.02
CA ALA A 49 6.05 -13.54 2.46
C ALA A 49 6.37 -14.85 1.74
N ASP A 50 5.43 -15.79 1.68
CA ASP A 50 5.57 -17.07 0.96
C ASP A 50 5.88 -16.85 -0.53
N ARG A 51 5.21 -15.88 -1.17
CA ARG A 51 5.47 -15.49 -2.56
C ARG A 51 6.90 -14.97 -2.75
N ILE A 52 7.42 -14.17 -1.80
CA ILE A 52 8.80 -13.68 -1.84
C ILE A 52 9.79 -14.83 -1.62
N GLU A 53 9.53 -15.69 -0.64
CA GLU A 53 10.38 -16.83 -0.31
C GLU A 53 10.56 -17.78 -1.52
N GLN A 54 9.49 -18.06 -2.25
CA GLN A 54 9.53 -18.86 -3.48
C GLN A 54 10.43 -18.26 -4.57
N ARG A 55 10.79 -16.99 -4.49
CA ARG A 55 11.75 -16.34 -5.39
C ARG A 55 13.22 -16.60 -5.02
N GLY A 56 13.47 -17.19 -3.85
CA GLY A 56 14.76 -17.68 -3.39
C GLY A 56 15.80 -16.61 -3.03
N ARG A 57 15.41 -15.34 -2.96
CA ARG A 57 16.28 -14.23 -2.52
C ARG A 57 15.48 -13.00 -2.08
N PRO A 58 16.05 -12.14 -1.22
CA PRO A 58 15.39 -10.91 -0.78
C PRO A 58 15.00 -9.97 -1.93
N VAL A 59 13.94 -9.21 -1.72
CA VAL A 59 13.38 -8.25 -2.68
C VAL A 59 13.32 -6.84 -2.08
N THR A 60 13.23 -5.83 -2.95
CA THR A 60 12.71 -4.53 -2.53
C THR A 60 11.18 -4.63 -2.50
N LEU A 61 10.57 -4.35 -1.34
CA LEU A 61 9.13 -4.44 -1.13
C LEU A 61 8.51 -3.04 -1.17
N ILE A 62 7.47 -2.87 -1.96
CA ILE A 62 6.67 -1.63 -2.02
C ILE A 62 5.31 -1.92 -1.40
N GLY A 63 4.87 -1.08 -0.48
CA GLY A 63 3.51 -1.10 0.05
C GLY A 63 2.83 0.25 -0.09
N HIS A 64 1.65 0.27 -0.73
CA HIS A 64 0.84 1.46 -0.89
C HIS A 64 -0.42 1.38 -0.03
N SER A 65 -0.71 2.42 0.77
CA SER A 65 -1.92 2.48 1.60
C SER A 65 -2.06 1.25 2.51
N THR A 66 -3.14 0.50 2.45
CA THR A 66 -3.30 -0.80 3.16
C THR A 66 -2.18 -1.78 2.83
N GLY A 67 -1.73 -1.80 1.56
CA GLY A 67 -0.55 -2.58 1.16
C GLY A 67 0.73 -2.18 1.90
N GLY A 68 0.81 -0.95 2.39
CA GLY A 68 1.90 -0.49 3.26
C GLY A 68 1.91 -1.18 4.62
N CYS A 69 0.73 -1.36 5.23
CA CYS A 69 0.62 -2.13 6.47
C CYS A 69 1.02 -3.61 6.26
N ILE A 70 0.59 -4.20 5.13
CA ILE A 70 0.97 -5.57 4.74
C ILE A 70 2.48 -5.67 4.56
N ALA A 71 3.09 -4.75 3.80
CA ALA A 71 4.52 -4.75 3.53
C ALA A 71 5.36 -4.53 4.79
N ALA A 72 4.94 -3.61 5.67
CA ALA A 72 5.60 -3.39 6.96
C ALA A 72 5.50 -4.62 7.87
N MET A 73 4.35 -5.31 7.88
CA MET A 73 4.19 -6.56 8.62
C MET A 73 5.14 -7.65 8.09
N VAL A 74 5.25 -7.81 6.76
CA VAL A 74 6.22 -8.76 6.17
C VAL A 74 7.64 -8.41 6.59
N ALA A 75 8.06 -7.14 6.43
CA ALA A 75 9.42 -6.71 6.78
C ALA A 75 9.75 -6.86 8.27
N ALA A 76 8.75 -6.70 9.16
CA ALA A 76 8.92 -6.86 10.59
C ALA A 76 8.97 -8.33 11.04
N THR A 77 8.21 -9.22 10.38
CA THR A 77 8.10 -10.63 10.78
C THR A 77 9.06 -11.56 10.03
N ARG A 78 9.47 -11.18 8.82
CA ARG A 78 10.36 -11.93 7.93
C ARG A 78 11.44 -10.99 7.34
N PRO A 79 12.26 -10.36 8.21
CA PRO A 79 13.25 -9.36 7.78
C PRO A 79 14.26 -9.89 6.76
N GLU A 80 14.54 -11.19 6.75
CA GLU A 80 15.44 -11.85 5.81
C GLU A 80 14.92 -11.83 4.36
N LEU A 81 13.63 -11.61 4.14
CA LEU A 81 13.01 -11.57 2.81
C LEU A 81 13.04 -10.19 2.15
N VAL A 82 13.34 -9.12 2.92
CA VAL A 82 13.21 -7.74 2.45
C VAL A 82 14.56 -7.03 2.53
N SER A 83 15.11 -6.65 1.38
CA SER A 83 16.39 -5.91 1.28
C SER A 83 16.22 -4.40 1.30
N GLY A 84 15.00 -3.89 1.07
CA GLY A 84 14.63 -2.48 1.13
C GLY A 84 13.10 -2.36 1.12
N LEU A 85 12.55 -1.35 1.79
CA LEU A 85 11.11 -1.16 1.94
C LEU A 85 10.71 0.26 1.55
N LEU A 86 9.75 0.38 0.61
CA LEU A 86 9.10 1.66 0.30
C LEU A 86 7.66 1.61 0.81
N LEU A 87 7.34 2.54 1.70
CA LEU A 87 6.01 2.74 2.27
C LEU A 87 5.39 4.01 1.68
N ALA A 88 4.35 3.86 0.86
CA ALA A 88 3.71 4.98 0.17
C ALA A 88 2.32 5.25 0.77
N ASN A 89 2.10 6.49 1.27
CA ASN A 89 0.81 6.97 1.79
C ASN A 89 0.13 5.99 2.75
N THR A 90 0.85 5.54 3.74
CA THR A 90 0.40 4.57 4.75
C THR A 90 0.70 5.06 6.17
N GLY A 91 0.36 4.26 7.18
CA GLY A 91 0.64 4.55 8.58
C GLY A 91 0.70 3.26 9.40
N ALA A 92 1.23 3.36 10.61
CA ALA A 92 1.35 2.22 11.52
C ALA A 92 0.02 1.75 12.12
N HIS A 93 -1.00 2.61 12.12
CA HIS A 93 -2.32 2.37 12.72
C HIS A 93 -3.38 3.23 12.06
N MET A 94 -4.65 3.06 12.45
CA MET A 94 -5.77 3.86 11.96
C MET A 94 -6.28 4.90 12.97
N ARG A 95 -5.55 5.18 14.05
CA ARG A 95 -5.91 6.28 14.97
C ARG A 95 -5.86 7.61 14.23
N GLY A 96 -6.94 8.39 14.30
CA GLY A 96 -7.05 9.67 13.58
C GLY A 96 -7.41 9.57 12.08
N HIS A 97 -7.66 8.37 11.56
CA HIS A 97 -8.03 8.14 10.16
C HIS A 97 -9.53 8.39 9.87
N GLY A 98 -10.13 9.38 10.50
CA GLY A 98 -11.55 9.67 10.36
C GLY A 98 -12.43 8.65 11.10
N ASP A 99 -13.70 8.59 10.69
CA ASP A 99 -14.69 7.67 11.24
C ASP A 99 -14.62 6.30 10.53
N VAL A 100 -13.75 5.44 11.02
CA VAL A 100 -13.54 4.09 10.44
C VAL A 100 -14.78 3.22 10.58
N ASP A 101 -15.53 3.36 11.66
CA ASP A 101 -16.79 2.62 11.88
C ASP A 101 -17.82 2.99 10.82
N ARG A 102 -17.92 4.26 10.49
CA ARG A 102 -18.80 4.72 9.40
C ARG A 102 -18.33 4.20 8.03
N ILE A 103 -17.04 4.17 7.78
CA ILE A 103 -16.49 3.59 6.53
C ILE A 103 -16.88 2.12 6.42
N LEU A 104 -16.68 1.32 7.47
CA LEU A 104 -17.05 -0.09 7.50
C LEU A 104 -18.55 -0.30 7.33
N ALA A 105 -19.37 0.50 8.00
CA ALA A 105 -20.83 0.45 7.85
C ALA A 105 -21.27 0.77 6.41
N THR A 106 -20.67 1.78 5.78
CA THR A 106 -20.95 2.12 4.37
C THR A 106 -20.56 0.98 3.44
N ILE A 107 -19.41 0.34 3.64
CA ILE A 107 -19.00 -0.82 2.83
C ILE A 107 -20.00 -1.98 3.00
N ALA A 108 -20.50 -2.20 4.21
CA ALA A 108 -21.43 -3.28 4.50
C ALA A 108 -22.80 -3.09 3.84
N THR A 109 -23.24 -1.84 3.62
CA THR A 109 -24.59 -1.52 3.11
C THR A 109 -24.61 -1.08 1.65
N ASP A 110 -23.57 -0.38 1.19
CA ASP A 110 -23.57 0.35 -0.08
C ASP A 110 -22.43 -0.07 -1.03
N TRP A 111 -21.94 -1.32 -0.89
CA TRP A 111 -20.87 -1.82 -1.75
C TRP A 111 -21.31 -1.86 -3.22
N GLY A 112 -20.77 -0.94 -4.02
CA GLY A 112 -21.19 -0.82 -5.42
C GLY A 112 -20.47 0.30 -6.17
N PRO A 113 -20.85 0.51 -7.44
CA PRO A 113 -20.14 1.42 -8.36
C PRO A 113 -19.97 2.84 -7.84
N GLU A 114 -20.97 3.38 -7.14
CA GLU A 114 -20.93 4.75 -6.61
C GLU A 114 -19.87 4.89 -5.51
N LEU A 115 -19.83 3.95 -4.57
CA LEU A 115 -18.81 3.92 -3.51
C LEU A 115 -17.41 3.69 -4.10
N HIS A 116 -17.29 2.77 -5.06
CA HIS A 116 -16.00 2.50 -5.74
C HIS A 116 -15.48 3.76 -6.45
N ALA A 117 -16.36 4.48 -7.16
CA ALA A 117 -15.99 5.73 -7.82
C ALA A 117 -15.57 6.81 -6.82
N ALA A 118 -16.31 6.97 -5.72
CA ALA A 118 -15.99 7.96 -4.68
C ALA A 118 -14.63 7.67 -4.00
N ILE A 119 -14.32 6.41 -3.73
CA ILE A 119 -13.03 6.00 -3.17
C ILE A 119 -11.91 6.28 -4.17
N LEU A 120 -12.10 5.90 -5.43
CA LEU A 120 -11.12 6.10 -6.49
C LEU A 120 -10.84 7.59 -6.72
N ASP A 121 -11.87 8.40 -6.88
CA ASP A 121 -11.74 9.83 -7.19
C ASP A 121 -11.06 10.62 -6.04
N ARG A 122 -11.16 10.12 -4.81
CA ARG A 122 -10.47 10.69 -3.64
C ARG A 122 -8.98 10.30 -3.58
N SER A 123 -8.59 9.22 -4.23
CA SER A 123 -7.24 8.64 -4.14
C SER A 123 -6.21 9.33 -5.02
N PHE A 124 -6.59 10.32 -5.81
CA PHE A 124 -5.70 11.04 -6.72
C PHE A 124 -5.86 12.54 -6.56
N ALA A 125 -4.75 13.29 -6.67
CA ALA A 125 -4.79 14.75 -6.64
C ALA A 125 -5.37 15.33 -7.94
N ARG A 126 -5.24 14.61 -9.06
CA ARG A 126 -5.71 15.00 -10.38
C ARG A 126 -6.63 13.94 -10.98
N PRO A 127 -7.56 14.32 -11.87
CA PRO A 127 -8.38 13.34 -12.58
C PRO A 127 -7.53 12.33 -13.34
N LEU A 128 -7.92 11.06 -13.26
CA LEU A 128 -7.29 9.99 -14.01
C LEU A 128 -7.63 10.03 -15.50
N PRO A 129 -6.75 9.55 -16.39
CA PRO A 129 -7.11 9.23 -17.76
C PRO A 129 -8.35 8.33 -17.80
N PRO A 130 -9.33 8.58 -18.69
CA PRO A 130 -10.59 7.84 -18.71
C PRO A 130 -10.42 6.31 -18.81
N GLU A 131 -9.47 5.86 -19.60
CA GLU A 131 -9.17 4.42 -19.77
C GLU A 131 -8.68 3.77 -18.48
N LEU A 132 -7.75 4.43 -17.77
CA LEU A 132 -7.26 3.93 -16.49
C LEU A 132 -8.38 3.95 -15.44
N ARG A 133 -9.17 5.03 -15.40
CA ARG A 133 -10.31 5.11 -14.47
C ARG A 133 -11.29 3.97 -14.70
N ALA A 134 -11.62 3.67 -15.93
CA ALA A 134 -12.50 2.55 -16.28
C ALA A 134 -11.89 1.19 -15.87
N GLU A 135 -10.60 1.00 -16.07
CA GLU A 135 -9.89 -0.21 -15.67
C GLU A 135 -9.90 -0.40 -14.14
N LEU A 136 -9.59 0.66 -13.38
CA LEU A 136 -9.59 0.60 -11.91
C LEU A 136 -11.00 0.35 -11.34
N LEU A 137 -12.04 0.97 -11.92
CA LEU A 137 -13.43 0.68 -11.55
C LEU A 137 -13.84 -0.76 -11.92
N GLY A 138 -13.42 -1.26 -13.08
CA GLY A 138 -13.62 -2.64 -13.47
C GLY A 138 -12.93 -3.64 -12.55
N TYR A 139 -11.78 -3.29 -11.99
CA TYR A 139 -11.12 -4.07 -10.94
C TYR A 139 -11.94 -4.03 -9.65
N ALA A 140 -12.29 -2.84 -9.17
CA ALA A 140 -13.06 -2.66 -7.93
C ALA A 140 -14.39 -3.44 -7.95
N ALA A 141 -15.06 -3.51 -9.10
CA ALA A 141 -16.29 -4.28 -9.28
C ALA A 141 -16.12 -5.80 -9.11
N ARG A 142 -14.89 -6.33 -9.21
CA ARG A 142 -14.61 -7.77 -8.97
C ARG A 142 -14.20 -8.07 -7.53
N VAL A 143 -13.91 -7.05 -6.74
CA VAL A 143 -13.53 -7.23 -5.34
C VAL A 143 -14.77 -7.53 -4.51
N PRO A 144 -14.82 -8.64 -3.76
CA PRO A 144 -15.94 -8.92 -2.87
C PRO A 144 -15.95 -7.94 -1.69
N ALA A 145 -17.15 -7.54 -1.25
CA ALA A 145 -17.31 -6.65 -0.09
C ALA A 145 -16.63 -7.22 1.17
N GLU A 146 -16.69 -8.54 1.32
CA GLU A 146 -16.06 -9.27 2.43
C GLU A 146 -14.54 -9.02 2.50
N ALA A 147 -13.85 -8.97 1.35
CA ALA A 147 -12.42 -8.68 1.32
C ALA A 147 -12.11 -7.28 1.85
N ALA A 148 -12.91 -6.28 1.47
CA ALA A 148 -12.75 -4.92 1.96
C ALA A 148 -13.10 -4.80 3.44
N LEU A 149 -14.18 -5.43 3.89
CA LEU A 149 -14.61 -5.44 5.29
C LEU A 149 -13.58 -6.12 6.20
N GLU A 150 -13.11 -7.31 5.82
CA GLU A 150 -12.18 -8.09 6.62
C GLU A 150 -10.83 -7.38 6.75
N VAL A 151 -10.26 -6.90 5.65
CA VAL A 151 -8.96 -6.22 5.70
C VAL A 151 -9.02 -4.90 6.46
N LEU A 152 -10.05 -4.08 6.27
CA LEU A 152 -10.17 -2.80 6.98
C LEU A 152 -10.50 -2.99 8.46
N THR A 153 -11.28 -4.01 8.82
CA THR A 153 -11.50 -4.38 10.22
C THR A 153 -10.19 -4.82 10.88
N SER A 154 -9.45 -5.70 10.24
CA SER A 154 -8.12 -6.12 10.70
C SER A 154 -7.15 -4.94 10.82
N GLN A 155 -7.12 -4.03 9.84
CA GLN A 155 -6.28 -2.83 9.86
C GLN A 155 -6.67 -1.86 10.98
N ARG A 156 -7.97 -1.72 11.28
CA ARG A 156 -8.47 -0.90 12.40
C ARG A 156 -7.97 -1.40 13.75
N GLU A 157 -7.90 -2.70 13.93
CA GLU A 157 -7.44 -3.36 15.16
C GLU A 157 -5.92 -3.35 15.30
N LEU A 158 -5.20 -3.16 14.18
CA LEU A 158 -3.75 -3.27 14.10
C LEU A 158 -3.05 -2.00 14.61
N ASP A 159 -2.02 -2.20 15.42
CA ASP A 159 -0.97 -1.20 15.69
C ASP A 159 0.39 -1.81 15.40
N LEU A 160 1.03 -1.36 14.33
CA LEU A 160 2.36 -1.80 13.92
C LEU A 160 3.48 -1.09 14.67
N THR A 161 3.21 -0.01 15.41
CA THR A 161 4.23 0.79 16.10
C THR A 161 5.23 -0.05 16.89
N PRO A 162 4.81 -1.05 17.72
CA PRO A 162 5.76 -1.88 18.47
C PRO A 162 6.63 -2.80 17.59
N ARG A 163 6.22 -3.03 16.33
CA ARG A 163 6.93 -3.92 15.40
C ARG A 163 7.89 -3.18 14.47
N LEU A 164 7.76 -1.85 14.32
CA LEU A 164 8.58 -1.07 13.38
C LEU A 164 10.08 -1.18 13.70
N ALA A 165 10.45 -1.24 14.98
CA ALA A 165 11.84 -1.42 15.41
C ALA A 165 12.45 -2.78 14.98
N SER A 166 11.64 -3.76 14.53
CA SER A 166 12.12 -5.05 14.04
C SER A 166 12.46 -5.04 12.55
N ILE A 167 12.09 -3.99 11.82
CA ILE A 167 12.43 -3.83 10.39
C ILE A 167 13.92 -3.52 10.28
N ARG A 168 14.65 -4.33 9.51
CA ARG A 168 16.12 -4.31 9.45
C ARG A 168 16.69 -3.68 8.17
N CYS A 169 15.87 -3.56 7.14
CA CYS A 169 16.30 -2.97 5.86
C CYS A 169 16.10 -1.43 5.87
N PRO A 170 16.77 -0.70 4.98
CA PRO A 170 16.49 0.71 4.73
C PRO A 170 15.03 0.92 4.30
N VAL A 171 14.40 2.01 4.79
CA VAL A 171 13.00 2.33 4.50
C VAL A 171 12.86 3.74 3.93
N ALA A 172 12.18 3.88 2.79
CA ALA A 172 11.72 5.17 2.29
C ALA A 172 10.21 5.30 2.58
N VAL A 173 9.83 6.37 3.27
CA VAL A 173 8.43 6.72 3.54
C VAL A 173 8.03 7.82 2.57
N LEU A 174 7.38 7.44 1.47
CA LEU A 174 6.91 8.34 0.42
C LEU A 174 5.52 8.85 0.76
N HIS A 175 5.32 10.17 0.82
CA HIS A 175 4.04 10.74 1.21
C HIS A 175 3.61 11.89 0.31
N GLY A 176 2.43 11.76 -0.30
CA GLY A 176 1.79 12.83 -1.06
C GLY A 176 1.20 13.89 -0.15
N ILE A 177 1.66 15.14 -0.27
CA ILE A 177 1.23 16.23 0.63
C ILE A 177 -0.23 16.64 0.44
N HIS A 178 -0.86 16.24 -0.67
CA HIS A 178 -2.28 16.45 -0.96
C HIS A 178 -3.14 15.23 -0.64
N ASP A 179 -2.60 14.26 0.10
CA ASP A 179 -3.35 13.07 0.51
C ASP A 179 -4.54 13.44 1.41
N ARG A 180 -5.72 12.92 1.05
CA ARG A 180 -6.97 13.13 1.80
C ARG A 180 -7.35 11.93 2.68
N ALA A 181 -6.57 10.85 2.61
CA ALA A 181 -6.80 9.63 3.36
C ALA A 181 -5.79 9.47 4.51
N ARG A 182 -4.53 9.85 4.30
CA ARG A 182 -3.46 9.79 5.29
C ARG A 182 -2.84 11.16 5.49
N THR A 183 -2.39 11.45 6.69
CA THR A 183 -1.76 12.71 7.04
C THR A 183 -0.24 12.61 7.01
N LEU A 184 0.45 13.73 6.85
CA LEU A 184 1.91 13.79 7.00
C LEU A 184 2.36 13.31 8.39
N ALA A 185 1.53 13.49 9.42
CA ALA A 185 1.80 12.99 10.76
C ALA A 185 1.83 11.46 10.83
N ASP A 186 1.01 10.75 10.03
CA ASP A 186 1.09 9.28 9.93
C ASP A 186 2.44 8.84 9.35
N ALA A 187 2.92 9.56 8.32
CA ALA A 187 4.23 9.29 7.71
C ALA A 187 5.39 9.62 8.66
N GLN A 188 5.32 10.75 9.37
CA GLN A 188 6.31 11.12 10.39
C GLN A 188 6.35 10.10 11.52
N HIS A 189 5.19 9.63 11.98
CA HIS A 189 5.12 8.57 13.00
C HIS A 189 5.85 7.28 12.57
N LEU A 190 5.76 6.90 11.29
CA LEU A 190 6.55 5.75 10.78
C LEU A 190 8.04 6.02 10.90
N VAL A 191 8.52 7.19 10.43
CA VAL A 191 9.94 7.57 10.45
C VAL A 191 10.48 7.63 11.89
N ASP A 192 9.70 8.15 12.82
CA ASP A 192 10.10 8.29 14.23
C ASP A 192 10.32 6.93 14.93
N HIS A 193 9.75 5.83 14.39
CA HIS A 193 9.81 4.51 15.02
C HIS A 193 10.59 3.47 14.18
N LEU A 194 10.98 3.81 12.96
CA LEU A 194 11.81 2.95 12.09
C LEU A 194 13.30 3.22 12.35
N PRO A 195 14.15 2.18 12.47
CA PRO A 195 15.58 2.35 12.79
C PRO A 195 16.39 3.06 11.71
N ASP A 196 16.07 2.81 10.43
CA ASP A 196 16.78 3.35 9.27
C ASP A 196 15.74 3.77 8.23
N SER A 197 15.34 5.04 8.28
CA SER A 197 14.27 5.54 7.40
C SER A 197 14.43 7.02 7.07
N GLU A 198 13.86 7.40 5.93
CA GLU A 198 13.71 8.81 5.53
C GLU A 198 12.29 9.11 5.07
N LEU A 199 11.81 10.33 5.33
CA LEU A 199 10.57 10.86 4.80
C LEU A 199 10.82 11.55 3.46
N VAL A 200 10.04 11.16 2.45
CA VAL A 200 10.07 11.73 1.09
C VAL A 200 8.71 12.33 0.77
N PRO A 201 8.47 13.63 1.09
CA PRO A 201 7.23 14.30 0.71
C PRO A 201 7.23 14.64 -0.78
N VAL A 202 6.08 14.46 -1.44
CA VAL A 202 5.89 14.71 -2.89
C VAL A 202 4.58 15.43 -3.15
N GLU A 203 4.49 16.18 -4.27
CA GLU A 203 3.33 16.98 -4.69
C GLU A 203 2.24 16.11 -5.34
N THR A 204 1.74 15.10 -4.61
CA THR A 204 0.75 14.13 -5.09
C THR A 204 -0.40 13.95 -4.11
N GLY A 205 -1.45 13.27 -4.54
CA GLY A 205 -2.51 12.76 -3.68
C GLY A 205 -2.11 11.47 -2.95
N HIS A 206 -3.09 10.57 -2.81
CA HIS A 206 -2.90 9.30 -2.09
C HIS A 206 -2.09 8.26 -2.89
N SER A 207 -1.82 8.47 -4.18
CA SER A 207 -1.21 7.46 -5.06
C SER A 207 0.10 7.93 -5.72
N PRO A 208 1.14 8.32 -4.96
CA PRO A 208 2.41 8.82 -5.50
C PRO A 208 3.09 7.85 -6.45
N ILE A 209 2.92 6.56 -6.24
CA ILE A 209 3.43 5.48 -7.11
C ILE A 209 2.96 5.57 -8.57
N TRP A 210 1.84 6.25 -8.82
CA TRP A 210 1.31 6.57 -10.14
C TRP A 210 1.50 8.04 -10.50
N GLU A 211 1.23 8.94 -9.56
CA GLU A 211 1.16 10.39 -9.81
C GLU A 211 2.55 11.01 -9.99
N ASP A 212 3.59 10.42 -9.37
CA ASP A 212 5.00 10.84 -9.50
C ASP A 212 5.95 9.65 -9.56
N VAL A 213 6.00 9.02 -10.73
CA VAL A 213 6.90 7.87 -10.98
C VAL A 213 8.37 8.26 -10.81
N PRO A 214 8.87 9.42 -11.32
CA PRO A 214 10.25 9.81 -11.09
C PRO A 214 10.64 9.92 -9.60
N ALA A 215 9.82 10.54 -8.77
CA ALA A 215 10.09 10.61 -7.33
C ALA A 215 10.05 9.22 -6.67
N THR A 216 9.12 8.36 -7.10
CA THR A 216 9.06 6.98 -6.61
C THR A 216 10.30 6.18 -6.98
N VAL A 217 10.82 6.32 -8.21
CA VAL A 217 12.08 5.70 -8.65
C VAL A 217 13.25 6.22 -7.82
N ALA A 218 13.35 7.53 -7.62
CA ALA A 218 14.40 8.14 -6.80
C ALA A 218 14.37 7.63 -5.36
N ALA A 219 13.19 7.47 -4.76
CA ALA A 219 13.05 6.89 -3.43
C ALA A 219 13.50 5.42 -3.38
N LEU A 220 13.20 4.62 -4.41
CA LEU A 220 13.66 3.23 -4.51
C LEU A 220 15.18 3.11 -4.70
N GLU A 221 15.81 4.06 -5.36
CA GLU A 221 17.27 4.08 -5.55
C GLU A 221 18.04 4.27 -4.24
N ARG A 222 17.45 4.95 -3.27
CA ARG A 222 18.02 5.17 -1.93
C ARG A 222 17.99 3.91 -1.04
N LEU A 223 17.22 2.89 -1.42
CA LEU A 223 17.12 1.61 -0.71
C LEU A 223 18.17 0.56 -1.15
N ARG A 224 19.18 0.99 -1.91
CA ARG A 224 20.25 0.12 -2.44
C ARG A 224 21.49 0.08 -1.57
#